data_62099047e79076a5395ed5ba8f64d6dc
#
_entry.id   62099047e79076a5395ed5ba8f64d6dc
#
_cell.length_a   1.000
_cell.length_b   1.000
_cell.length_c   1.000
_cell.angle_alpha   90.00
_cell.angle_beta   90.00
_cell.angle_gamma   90.00
#
_symmetry.space_group_name_H-M   'P 1'
#
loop_
_entity.id
_entity.type
_entity.pdbx_description
1 polymer ?
#
loop_
_entity_poly.entity_id
_entity_poly.type
_entity_poly.pdbx_seq_one_letter_code
_entity_poly.pdbx_strand_id
1 'polypeptide(L)'
;PGRMTATPAPTDANAPEKNDFIRQIIREDLASGKHAAVRTRFPPEPNGYLHIGHAKSICLNFGIGREFGGPVNLRFDDTNPAKEDPEYVEAIKEDVRWLGFDWAELRHASDYFEVFYLAAEKLVKDGKAYVCDLTAEQVREYRGTLTEPGRDSPFRNRGVDENLDLLRRMRA
;
A
#
# COMPACT_ATOMS: atom_id res chain seq x y z
N PRO A 1 -37.13 3.38 0.90
CA PRO A 1 -36.31 3.41 -0.25
C PRO A 1 -35.53 2.09 -0.32
N GLY A 2 -35.82 1.30 -1.40
CA GLY A 2 -35.44 -0.10 -1.51
C GLY A 2 -33.93 -0.30 -1.70
N ARG A 3 -33.36 -1.18 -0.91
CA ARG A 3 -32.02 -1.72 -1.09
C ARG A 3 -31.98 -2.51 -2.40
N MET A 4 -31.34 -1.99 -3.44
CA MET A 4 -30.96 -2.81 -4.58
C MET A 4 -29.83 -3.74 -4.15
N THR A 5 -30.13 -5.00 -3.91
CA THR A 5 -29.15 -6.06 -3.79
C THR A 5 -28.61 -6.33 -5.19
N ALA A 6 -27.40 -5.86 -5.48
CA ALA A 6 -26.72 -6.19 -6.71
C ALA A 6 -26.41 -7.69 -6.68
N THR A 7 -27.12 -8.47 -7.49
CA THR A 7 -26.78 -9.86 -7.77
C THR A 7 -25.43 -9.84 -8.52
N PRO A 8 -24.40 -10.60 -8.10
CA PRO A 8 -23.17 -10.68 -8.84
C PRO A 8 -23.49 -11.19 -10.25
N ALA A 9 -23.03 -10.45 -11.27
CA ALA A 9 -23.18 -10.87 -12.66
C ALA A 9 -22.58 -12.27 -12.83
N PRO A 10 -23.28 -13.19 -13.55
CA PRO A 10 -22.75 -14.52 -13.82
C PRO A 10 -21.41 -14.36 -14.54
N THR A 11 -20.39 -15.05 -14.06
CA THR A 11 -19.12 -15.22 -14.76
C THR A 11 -19.38 -15.96 -16.03
N ASP A 12 -19.33 -15.26 -17.15
CA ASP A 12 -19.46 -15.86 -18.47
C ASP A 12 -18.26 -16.80 -18.69
N ALA A 13 -18.50 -18.11 -18.66
CA ALA A 13 -17.47 -19.13 -18.83
C ALA A 13 -16.77 -19.06 -20.21
N ASN A 14 -17.34 -18.29 -21.15
CA ASN A 14 -16.78 -18.01 -22.48
C ASN A 14 -16.16 -16.63 -22.63
N ALA A 15 -16.05 -15.85 -21.57
CA ALA A 15 -15.35 -14.57 -21.65
C ALA A 15 -13.86 -14.81 -21.99
N PRO A 16 -13.28 -14.08 -22.94
CA PRO A 16 -11.87 -14.24 -23.27
C PRO A 16 -11.01 -14.03 -22.01
N GLU A 17 -10.07 -14.93 -21.82
CA GLU A 17 -9.19 -14.90 -20.66
C GLU A 17 -8.47 -13.53 -20.60
N LYS A 18 -8.66 -12.80 -19.51
CA LYS A 18 -8.01 -11.50 -19.32
C LYS A 18 -6.51 -11.72 -19.31
N ASN A 19 -5.82 -11.18 -20.30
CA ASN A 19 -4.38 -11.31 -20.43
C ASN A 19 -3.74 -9.93 -20.39
N ASP A 20 -3.18 -9.59 -19.24
CA ASP A 20 -2.33 -8.42 -19.02
C ASP A 20 -1.03 -8.87 -18.34
N PHE A 21 -0.02 -8.00 -18.32
CA PHE A 21 1.30 -8.34 -17.80
C PHE A 21 1.26 -8.78 -16.32
N ILE A 22 0.35 -8.26 -15.50
CA ILE A 22 0.21 -8.64 -14.09
C ILE A 22 -0.26 -10.09 -13.99
N ARG A 23 -1.29 -10.45 -14.73
CA ARG A 23 -1.83 -11.81 -14.76
C ARG A 23 -0.85 -12.82 -15.33
N GLN A 24 -0.09 -12.41 -16.34
CA GLN A 24 0.98 -13.24 -16.90
C GLN A 24 2.05 -13.54 -15.85
N ILE A 25 2.59 -12.54 -15.16
CA ILE A 25 3.56 -12.72 -14.07
C ILE A 25 2.99 -13.65 -12.98
N ILE A 26 1.75 -13.44 -12.57
CA ILE A 26 1.11 -14.27 -11.54
C ILE A 26 1.05 -15.73 -11.99
N ARG A 27 0.62 -16.01 -13.21
CA ARG A 27 0.56 -17.38 -13.75
C ARG A 27 1.93 -18.04 -13.83
N GLU A 28 2.94 -17.31 -14.30
CA GLU A 28 4.31 -17.79 -14.37
C GLU A 28 4.89 -18.10 -12.99
N ASP A 29 4.69 -17.19 -12.03
CA ASP A 29 5.17 -17.35 -10.66
C ASP A 29 4.48 -18.51 -9.92
N LEU A 30 3.19 -18.74 -10.15
CA LEU A 30 2.46 -19.87 -9.60
C LEU A 30 2.87 -21.19 -10.27
N ALA A 31 2.98 -21.20 -11.60
CA ALA A 31 3.35 -22.39 -12.37
C ALA A 31 4.78 -22.87 -12.07
N SER A 32 5.71 -21.93 -11.84
CA SER A 32 7.09 -22.25 -11.47
C SER A 32 7.27 -22.62 -9.99
N GLY A 33 6.23 -22.47 -9.17
CA GLY A 33 6.30 -22.70 -7.73
C GLY A 33 7.07 -21.61 -6.96
N LYS A 34 7.40 -20.48 -7.60
CA LYS A 34 8.05 -19.34 -6.96
C LYS A 34 7.17 -18.75 -5.84
N HIS A 35 5.87 -18.75 -6.03
CA HIS A 35 4.88 -18.38 -5.03
C HIS A 35 3.78 -19.44 -4.95
N ALA A 36 3.35 -19.76 -3.74
CA ALA A 36 2.31 -20.77 -3.50
C ALA A 36 0.88 -20.22 -3.65
N ALA A 37 0.69 -18.92 -3.51
CA ALA A 37 -0.61 -18.27 -3.52
C ALA A 37 -0.51 -16.79 -3.86
N VAL A 38 -1.65 -16.23 -4.28
CA VAL A 38 -1.81 -14.79 -4.52
C VAL A 38 -2.44 -14.12 -3.30
N ARG A 39 -1.95 -12.96 -2.94
CA ARG A 39 -2.59 -12.05 -1.97
C ARG A 39 -2.51 -10.64 -2.51
N THR A 40 -3.63 -9.95 -2.55
CA THR A 40 -3.70 -8.55 -2.99
C THR A 40 -4.19 -7.65 -1.87
N ARG A 41 -4.06 -6.35 -2.05
CA ARG A 41 -4.57 -5.35 -1.12
C ARG A 41 -5.03 -4.09 -1.84
N PHE A 42 -6.02 -3.43 -1.25
CA PHE A 42 -6.36 -2.05 -1.57
C PHE A 42 -6.00 -1.17 -0.37
N PRO A 43 -5.00 -0.27 -0.48
CA PRO A 43 -4.50 0.54 0.63
C PRO A 43 -4.88 2.02 0.49
N PRO A 44 -6.14 2.42 0.70
CA PRO A 44 -6.53 3.83 0.62
C PRO A 44 -6.07 4.64 1.83
N GLU A 45 -5.74 5.92 1.61
CA GLU A 45 -5.70 6.92 2.69
C GLU A 45 -7.12 7.43 2.94
N PRO A 46 -7.61 7.46 4.20
CA PRO A 46 -8.97 7.94 4.51
C PRO A 46 -9.00 9.47 4.65
N ASN A 47 -8.54 10.19 3.63
CA ASN A 47 -8.41 11.66 3.57
C ASN A 47 -9.36 12.32 2.57
N GLY A 48 -10.34 11.58 2.05
CA GLY A 48 -11.33 12.04 1.09
C GLY A 48 -12.15 10.90 0.51
N TYR A 49 -13.18 11.25 -0.27
CA TYR A 49 -14.00 10.28 -0.99
C TYR A 49 -13.25 9.67 -2.18
N LEU A 50 -13.63 8.44 -2.53
CA LEU A 50 -13.06 7.75 -3.67
C LEU A 50 -13.52 8.38 -4.99
N HIS A 51 -12.73 8.22 -6.03
CA HIS A 51 -13.06 8.60 -7.40
C HIS A 51 -12.82 7.43 -8.37
N ILE A 52 -13.13 7.62 -9.65
CA ILE A 52 -13.06 6.55 -10.66
C ILE A 52 -11.67 5.89 -10.76
N GLY A 53 -10.60 6.61 -10.46
CA GLY A 53 -9.24 6.04 -10.41
C GLY A 53 -9.09 4.98 -9.29
N HIS A 54 -9.71 5.22 -8.14
CA HIS A 54 -9.76 4.24 -7.05
C HIS A 54 -10.62 3.03 -7.42
N ALA A 55 -11.78 3.23 -8.07
CA ALA A 55 -12.63 2.16 -8.54
C ALA A 55 -11.87 1.21 -9.49
N LYS A 56 -11.04 1.75 -10.40
CA LYS A 56 -10.16 0.96 -11.26
C LYS A 56 -9.19 0.09 -10.44
N SER A 57 -8.56 0.67 -9.43
CA SER A 57 -7.63 -0.05 -8.54
C SER A 57 -8.33 -1.14 -7.73
N ILE A 58 -9.53 -0.84 -7.19
CA ILE A 58 -10.37 -1.81 -6.48
C ILE A 58 -10.71 -2.98 -7.39
N CYS A 59 -11.26 -2.72 -8.58
CA CYS A 59 -11.64 -3.76 -9.54
C CYS A 59 -10.44 -4.62 -9.96
N LEU A 60 -9.25 -4.04 -10.10
CA LEU A 60 -8.04 -4.79 -10.42
C LEU A 60 -7.64 -5.72 -9.26
N ASN A 61 -7.48 -5.18 -8.05
CA ASN A 61 -6.99 -5.93 -6.89
C ASN A 61 -7.98 -7.03 -6.45
N PHE A 62 -9.26 -6.69 -6.33
CA PHE A 62 -10.30 -7.64 -5.95
C PHE A 62 -10.60 -8.63 -7.08
N GLY A 63 -10.54 -8.18 -8.34
CA GLY A 63 -10.69 -9.05 -9.50
C GLY A 63 -9.59 -10.11 -9.58
N ILE A 64 -8.34 -9.74 -9.36
CA ILE A 64 -7.20 -10.68 -9.29
C ILE A 64 -7.39 -11.64 -8.11
N GLY A 65 -7.71 -11.15 -6.93
CA GLY A 65 -7.97 -12.02 -5.78
C GLY A 65 -9.02 -13.06 -6.07
N ARG A 66 -10.15 -12.66 -6.67
CA ARG A 66 -11.24 -13.57 -7.06
C ARG A 66 -10.80 -14.58 -8.13
N GLU A 67 -10.08 -14.13 -9.16
CA GLU A 67 -9.61 -14.95 -10.28
C GLU A 67 -8.64 -16.05 -9.85
N PHE A 68 -7.70 -15.71 -8.95
CA PHE A 68 -6.67 -16.63 -8.50
C PHE A 68 -6.94 -17.26 -7.12
N GLY A 69 -8.16 -17.09 -6.58
CA GLY A 69 -8.56 -17.68 -5.30
C GLY A 69 -7.79 -17.15 -4.09
N GLY A 70 -7.23 -15.95 -4.18
CA GLY A 70 -6.42 -15.34 -3.14
C GLY A 70 -7.18 -14.32 -2.29
N PRO A 71 -6.83 -14.15 -1.00
CA PRO A 71 -7.44 -13.16 -0.15
C PRO A 71 -7.05 -11.74 -0.58
N VAL A 72 -8.01 -10.80 -0.43
CA VAL A 72 -7.79 -9.37 -0.65
C VAL A 72 -7.96 -8.64 0.67
N ASN A 73 -6.97 -7.87 1.07
CA ASN A 73 -7.03 -7.09 2.30
C ASN A 73 -7.38 -5.63 1.99
N LEU A 74 -8.23 -5.04 2.82
CA LEU A 74 -8.43 -3.59 2.89
C LEU A 74 -7.55 -3.06 4.01
N ARG A 75 -6.59 -2.16 3.68
CA ARG A 75 -5.71 -1.56 4.66
C ARG A 75 -5.76 -0.05 4.55
N PHE A 76 -6.28 0.59 5.55
CA PHE A 76 -6.22 2.05 5.63
C PHE A 76 -4.79 2.50 5.95
N ASP A 77 -4.24 3.38 5.10
CA ASP A 77 -2.95 4.03 5.33
C ASP A 77 -3.18 5.33 6.14
N ASP A 78 -3.68 5.15 7.34
CA ASP A 78 -4.16 6.16 8.28
C ASP A 78 -3.04 6.65 9.23
N THR A 79 -1.97 7.19 8.66
CA THR A 79 -0.81 7.65 9.44
C THR A 79 -0.72 9.17 9.58
N ASN A 80 -1.67 9.92 9.03
CA ASN A 80 -1.71 11.38 9.10
C ASN A 80 -3.02 11.89 9.72
N PRO A 81 -3.12 11.95 11.06
CA PRO A 81 -4.36 12.30 11.77
C PRO A 81 -4.87 13.72 11.47
N ALA A 82 -4.06 14.58 10.87
CA ALA A 82 -4.47 15.94 10.52
C ALA A 82 -5.38 16.01 9.28
N LYS A 83 -5.48 14.93 8.49
CA LYS A 83 -6.23 14.90 7.23
C LYS A 83 -7.25 13.78 7.15
N GLU A 84 -7.28 12.90 8.12
CA GLU A 84 -8.08 11.67 8.12
C GLU A 84 -9.35 11.86 8.94
N ASP A 85 -10.45 11.29 8.42
CA ASP A 85 -11.74 11.34 9.08
C ASP A 85 -12.40 9.96 9.06
N PRO A 86 -13.00 9.51 10.17
CA PRO A 86 -13.79 8.28 10.24
C PRO A 86 -14.89 8.21 9.19
N GLU A 87 -15.45 9.34 8.75
CA GLU A 87 -16.45 9.40 7.69
C GLU A 87 -15.90 8.82 6.39
N TYR A 88 -14.66 9.14 6.02
CA TYR A 88 -14.05 8.59 4.81
C TYR A 88 -13.75 7.10 4.93
N VAL A 89 -13.41 6.61 6.12
CA VAL A 89 -13.24 5.17 6.37
C VAL A 89 -14.54 4.42 6.05
N GLU A 90 -15.67 4.88 6.55
CA GLU A 90 -16.97 4.23 6.30
C GLU A 90 -17.40 4.37 4.84
N ALA A 91 -17.24 5.56 4.23
CA ALA A 91 -17.55 5.77 2.81
C ALA A 91 -16.74 4.84 1.89
N ILE A 92 -15.44 4.67 2.16
CA ILE A 92 -14.57 3.75 1.40
C ILE A 92 -15.04 2.30 1.51
N LYS A 93 -15.44 1.86 2.71
CA LYS A 93 -16.00 0.52 2.91
C LYS A 93 -17.30 0.32 2.12
N GLU A 94 -18.18 1.32 2.12
CA GLU A 94 -19.42 1.30 1.35
C GLU A 94 -19.15 1.23 -0.14
N ASP A 95 -18.21 2.03 -0.66
CA ASP A 95 -17.84 2.05 -2.06
C ASP A 95 -17.27 0.70 -2.55
N VAL A 96 -16.41 0.06 -1.75
CA VAL A 96 -15.90 -1.29 -2.06
C VAL A 96 -17.03 -2.30 -2.15
N ARG A 97 -17.98 -2.27 -1.21
CA ARG A 97 -19.16 -3.16 -1.22
C ARG A 97 -20.12 -2.83 -2.37
N TRP A 98 -20.32 -1.55 -2.67
CA TRP A 98 -21.13 -1.11 -3.79
C TRP A 98 -20.60 -1.61 -5.13
N LEU A 99 -19.26 -1.69 -5.29
CA LEU A 99 -18.61 -2.29 -6.44
C LEU A 99 -18.71 -3.83 -6.48
N GLY A 100 -19.37 -4.46 -5.49
CA GLY A 100 -19.60 -5.91 -5.43
C GLY A 100 -18.43 -6.71 -4.86
N PHE A 101 -17.59 -6.08 -4.05
CA PHE A 101 -16.45 -6.72 -3.40
C PHE A 101 -16.58 -6.72 -1.88
N ASP A 102 -15.86 -7.64 -1.24
CA ASP A 102 -15.63 -7.67 0.20
C ASP A 102 -14.19 -8.12 0.46
N TRP A 103 -13.65 -7.81 1.62
CA TRP A 103 -12.26 -8.06 1.98
C TRP A 103 -12.12 -9.20 2.98
N ALA A 104 -10.97 -9.86 2.94
CA ALA A 104 -10.65 -10.94 3.89
C ALA A 104 -10.25 -10.38 5.26
N GLU A 105 -9.47 -9.29 5.28
CA GLU A 105 -9.01 -8.64 6.51
C GLU A 105 -9.08 -7.11 6.34
N LEU A 106 -9.51 -6.43 7.41
CA LEU A 106 -9.42 -4.98 7.57
C LEU A 106 -8.25 -4.66 8.49
N ARG A 107 -7.39 -3.74 8.06
CA ARG A 107 -6.24 -3.30 8.85
C ARG A 107 -6.10 -1.79 8.79
N HIS A 108 -5.53 -1.22 9.85
CA HIS A 108 -5.15 0.18 9.96
C HIS A 108 -3.64 0.27 10.13
N ALA A 109 -2.96 1.11 9.33
CA ALA A 109 -1.51 1.28 9.43
C ALA A 109 -1.13 1.88 10.78
N SER A 110 -1.98 2.73 11.36
CA SER A 110 -1.80 3.33 12.69
C SER A 110 -1.69 2.31 13.83
N ASP A 111 -2.26 1.11 13.69
CA ASP A 111 -2.13 0.03 14.68
C ASP A 111 -0.70 -0.55 14.75
N TYR A 112 0.16 -0.22 13.80
CA TYR A 112 1.48 -0.84 13.61
C TYR A 112 2.66 0.12 13.82
N PHE A 113 2.49 1.29 14.42
CA PHE A 113 3.58 2.26 14.61
C PHE A 113 4.79 1.68 15.35
N GLU A 114 4.56 0.86 16.38
CA GLU A 114 5.66 0.19 17.08
C GLU A 114 6.42 -0.77 16.17
N VAL A 115 5.72 -1.53 15.36
CA VAL A 115 6.32 -2.46 14.38
C VAL A 115 7.15 -1.67 13.35
N PHE A 116 6.65 -0.53 12.88
CA PHE A 116 7.37 0.35 11.95
C PHE A 116 8.65 0.90 12.57
N TYR A 117 8.58 1.33 13.84
CA TYR A 117 9.75 1.81 14.56
C TYR A 117 10.81 0.72 14.72
N LEU A 118 10.43 -0.47 15.15
CA LEU A 118 11.34 -1.61 15.28
C LEU A 118 11.94 -2.04 13.92
N ALA A 119 11.15 -1.99 12.86
CA ALA A 119 11.64 -2.26 11.51
C ALA A 119 12.64 -1.18 11.04
N ALA A 120 12.39 0.09 11.33
CA ALA A 120 13.32 1.19 11.05
C ALA A 120 14.63 1.01 11.82
N GLU A 121 14.55 0.68 13.11
CA GLU A 121 15.74 0.39 13.94
C GLU A 121 16.56 -0.77 13.36
N LYS A 122 15.87 -1.84 12.89
CA LYS A 122 16.54 -2.96 12.21
C LYS A 122 17.24 -2.51 10.93
N LEU A 123 16.60 -1.70 10.09
CA LEU A 123 17.21 -1.20 8.85
C LEU A 123 18.45 -0.36 9.12
N VAL A 124 18.44 0.45 10.19
CA VAL A 124 19.61 1.21 10.61
C VAL A 124 20.73 0.29 11.09
N LYS A 125 20.43 -0.73 11.89
CA LYS A 125 21.41 -1.75 12.34
C LYS A 125 22.03 -2.51 11.18
N ASP A 126 21.24 -2.80 10.15
CA ASP A 126 21.69 -3.48 8.94
C ASP A 126 22.45 -2.54 7.96
N GLY A 127 22.64 -1.25 8.30
CA GLY A 127 23.27 -0.25 7.45
C GLY A 127 22.46 0.14 6.20
N LYS A 128 21.15 -0.16 6.19
CA LYS A 128 20.24 0.08 5.05
C LYS A 128 19.43 1.36 5.19
N ALA A 129 19.46 1.99 6.34
CA ALA A 129 18.83 3.28 6.61
C ALA A 129 19.74 4.15 7.45
N TYR A 130 19.55 5.45 7.35
CA TYR A 130 20.27 6.46 8.12
C TYR A 130 19.34 7.62 8.49
N VAL A 131 19.66 8.34 9.56
CA VAL A 131 18.98 9.57 9.93
C VAL A 131 19.56 10.72 9.10
N CYS A 132 18.69 11.50 8.45
CA CYS A 132 19.06 12.61 7.59
C CYS A 132 18.63 13.92 8.21
N ASP A 133 19.60 14.82 8.46
CA ASP A 133 19.35 16.13 9.06
C ASP A 133 19.14 17.26 8.03
N LEU A 134 18.91 16.91 6.75
CA LEU A 134 18.57 17.89 5.73
C LEU A 134 17.18 18.48 5.99
N THR A 135 17.04 19.78 5.79
CA THR A 135 15.74 20.45 5.79
C THR A 135 14.90 19.98 4.60
N ALA A 136 13.58 20.21 4.65
CA ALA A 136 12.68 19.88 3.55
C ALA A 136 13.08 20.55 2.23
N GLU A 137 13.64 21.75 2.27
CA GLU A 137 14.15 22.50 1.13
C GLU A 137 15.41 21.84 0.56
N GLN A 138 16.36 21.51 1.41
CA GLN A 138 17.57 20.78 1.03
C GLN A 138 17.25 19.40 0.45
N VAL A 139 16.28 18.66 1.03
CA VAL A 139 15.83 17.38 0.46
C VAL A 139 15.28 17.54 -0.95
N ARG A 140 14.52 18.62 -1.23
CA ARG A 140 14.01 18.91 -2.58
C ARG A 140 15.17 19.18 -3.56
N GLU A 141 16.17 19.95 -3.14
CA GLU A 141 17.35 20.26 -3.93
C GLU A 141 18.17 18.98 -4.23
N TYR A 142 18.36 18.12 -3.21
CA TYR A 142 19.16 16.89 -3.35
C TYR A 142 18.45 15.80 -4.16
N ARG A 143 17.11 15.79 -4.20
CA ARG A 143 16.32 14.77 -4.90
C ARG A 143 16.58 14.71 -6.39
N GLY A 144 16.96 15.81 -7.02
CA GLY A 144 17.04 15.94 -8.47
C GLY A 144 15.66 16.09 -9.12
N THR A 145 15.64 15.96 -10.44
CA THR A 145 14.44 16.10 -11.29
C THR A 145 14.23 14.86 -12.15
N LEU A 146 13.21 14.87 -13.02
CA LEU A 146 12.99 13.76 -13.97
C LEU A 146 14.14 13.59 -14.97
N THR A 147 14.94 14.64 -15.19
CA THR A 147 16.03 14.68 -16.19
C THR A 147 17.41 14.78 -15.56
N GLU A 148 17.49 15.16 -14.28
CA GLU A 148 18.74 15.30 -13.55
C GLU A 148 18.77 14.33 -12.37
N PRO A 149 19.81 13.50 -12.23
CA PRO A 149 19.91 12.58 -11.12
C PRO A 149 20.07 13.35 -9.80
N GLY A 150 19.50 12.79 -8.73
CA GLY A 150 19.72 13.30 -7.38
C GLY A 150 21.16 13.07 -6.91
N ARG A 151 21.51 13.72 -5.82
CA ARG A 151 22.80 13.56 -5.14
C ARG A 151 22.60 12.98 -3.74
N ASP A 152 23.59 12.25 -3.25
CA ASP A 152 23.56 11.65 -1.94
C ASP A 152 23.57 12.71 -0.84
N SER A 153 22.82 12.45 0.23
CA SER A 153 22.89 13.26 1.45
C SER A 153 24.28 13.15 2.08
N PRO A 154 24.84 14.26 2.63
CA PRO A 154 26.11 14.21 3.36
C PRO A 154 26.05 13.30 4.61
N PHE A 155 24.84 12.98 5.10
CA PHE A 155 24.63 12.10 6.23
C PHE A 155 24.52 10.62 5.87
N ARG A 156 24.55 10.27 4.58
CA ARG A 156 24.36 8.89 4.11
C ARG A 156 25.37 7.91 4.69
N ASN A 157 26.62 8.35 4.90
CA ASN A 157 27.73 7.52 5.38
C ASN A 157 27.97 7.62 6.90
N ARG A 158 27.01 8.18 7.64
CA ARG A 158 27.07 8.24 9.09
C ARG A 158 27.12 6.82 9.71
N GLY A 159 27.88 6.65 10.79
CA GLY A 159 28.01 5.36 11.46
C GLY A 159 26.69 4.81 12.01
N VAL A 160 26.59 3.49 12.11
CA VAL A 160 25.38 2.80 12.57
C VAL A 160 25.00 3.22 13.99
N ASP A 161 25.97 3.27 14.91
CA ASP A 161 25.71 3.60 16.32
C ASP A 161 25.19 5.02 16.50
N GLU A 162 25.75 5.98 15.75
CA GLU A 162 25.28 7.37 15.74
C GLU A 162 23.86 7.47 15.17
N ASN A 163 23.58 6.78 14.07
CA ASN A 163 22.23 6.72 13.49
C ASN A 163 21.21 6.10 14.44
N LEU A 164 21.58 5.08 15.20
CA LEU A 164 20.72 4.47 16.22
C LEU A 164 20.43 5.42 17.37
N ASP A 165 21.44 6.15 17.85
CA ASP A 165 21.24 7.17 18.88
C ASP A 165 20.28 8.27 18.41
N LEU A 166 20.51 8.79 17.21
CA LEU A 166 19.65 9.79 16.60
C LEU A 166 18.20 9.31 16.40
N LEU A 167 18.01 8.10 15.89
CA LEU A 167 16.66 7.50 15.72
C LEU A 167 15.92 7.38 17.06
N ARG A 168 16.62 6.96 18.12
CA ARG A 168 16.02 6.85 19.46
C ARG A 168 15.65 8.21 20.04
N ARG A 169 16.48 9.23 19.81
CA ARG A 169 16.19 10.62 20.22
C ARG A 169 15.01 11.23 19.47
N MET A 170 14.73 10.81 18.24
CA MET A 170 13.53 11.22 17.49
C MET A 170 12.22 10.70 18.11
N ARG A 171 12.29 9.64 18.92
CA ARG A 171 11.12 9.04 19.58
C ARG A 171 10.86 9.66 20.98
N ALA A 172 11.87 10.18 21.64
CA ALA A 172 11.79 10.77 22.98
C ALA A 172 11.15 12.17 22.94
#